data_cb9cca02bdf6cd091fa7083011c91490
#
_entry.id   cb9cca02bdf6cd091fa7083011c91490
#
_cell.length_a   1.000
_cell.length_b   1.000
_cell.length_c   1.000
_cell.angle_alpha   90.00
_cell.angle_beta   90.00
_cell.angle_gamma   90.00
#
_symmetry.space_group_name_H-M   'P 1'
#
loop_
_entity.id
_entity.type
_entity.pdbx_description
1 polymer ?
#
loop_
_entity_poly.entity_id
_entity_poly.type
_entity_poly.pdbx_seq_one_letter_code
_entity_poly.pdbx_strand_id
1 'polypeptide(L)' 'MLRYRQENPTGRKSEFVRETFCLSRPEARAKAREWFDAFPKAAYWTEVESWRQVDGDRIEFTMRRLPSAD' A
#
# COMPACT_ATOMS: atom_id res chain seq x y z
N MET A 1 10.28 24.44 -7.23
CA MET A 1 10.27 24.00 -6.83
C MET A 1 10.21 23.21 -6.26
N LEU A 2 10.09 23.29 -6.31
CA LEU A 2 9.98 22.50 -5.85
C LEU A 2 9.85 21.76 -5.17
N ARG A 3 9.86 21.55 -5.11
CA ARG A 3 9.86 20.95 -4.49
C ARG A 3 9.68 20.25 -3.91
N TYR A 4 9.68 20.34 -3.86
CA TYR A 4 9.64 19.56 -3.30
C TYR A 4 9.85 18.76 -2.86
N ARG A 5 9.87 18.51 -3.09
CA ARG A 5 10.24 17.80 -2.70
C ARG A 5 10.79 17.27 -2.09
N GLN A 6 11.13 17.31 -1.82
CA GLN A 6 11.74 16.92 -1.26
C GLN A 6 12.16 16.38 -0.63
N GLU A 7 12.31 16.33 -0.37
CA GLU A 7 12.78 15.85 0.08
C GLU A 7 13.12 15.20 0.92
N ASN A 8 13.22 14.74 1.18
CA ASN A 8 13.42 14.09 2.13
C ASN A 8 14.50 13.32 2.24
N PRO A 9 15.07 13.44 2.66
CA PRO A 9 16.29 13.02 2.55
C PRO A 9 16.53 11.73 3.13
N THR A 10 16.56 11.57 4.21
CA THR A 10 16.72 10.37 4.75
C THR A 10 15.57 9.67 4.46
N GLY A 11 14.93 10.06 3.55
CA GLY A 11 13.75 9.53 3.30
C GLY A 11 13.58 8.14 2.97
N ARG A 12 14.55 7.35 3.16
CA ARG A 12 14.38 5.99 2.91
C ARG A 12 13.14 5.44 3.51
N LYS A 13 12.83 5.83 4.69
CA LYS A 13 11.68 5.32 5.31
C LYS A 13 10.42 5.84 4.74
N SER A 14 10.47 6.92 4.04
CA SER A 14 9.27 7.46 3.47
C SER A 14 9.08 6.97 2.07
N GLU A 15 9.91 6.09 1.59
CA GLU A 15 9.74 5.58 0.26
C GLU A 15 8.98 4.28 0.30
N PHE A 16 7.70 4.35 0.48
CA PHE A 16 6.87 3.16 0.49
C PHE A 16 6.71 2.61 -0.92
N VAL A 17 6.66 1.30 -1.02
CA VAL A 17 6.28 0.63 -2.24
C VAL A 17 4.77 0.60 -2.25
N ARG A 18 4.16 1.08 -3.32
CA ARG A 18 2.71 1.14 -3.42
C ARG A 18 2.23 0.36 -4.63
N GLU A 19 1.11 -0.28 -4.46
CA GLU A 19 0.52 -1.02 -5.55
C GLU A 19 -0.99 -0.90 -5.47
N THR A 20 -1.63 -0.59 -6.58
CA THR A 20 -3.07 -0.38 -6.61
C THR A 20 -3.74 -1.55 -7.30
N PHE A 21 -4.83 -2.02 -6.70
CA PHE A 21 -5.60 -3.13 -7.22
C PHE A 21 -7.04 -2.72 -7.41
N CYS A 22 -7.72 -3.37 -8.35
CA CYS A 22 -9.14 -3.16 -8.54
C CYS A 22 -9.77 -4.54 -8.67
N LEU A 23 -10.38 -5.01 -7.60
CA LEU A 23 -10.86 -6.38 -7.49
C LEU A 23 -12.23 -6.44 -6.85
N SER A 24 -12.90 -7.58 -6.98
CA SER A 24 -14.15 -7.77 -6.27
C SER A 24 -13.87 -7.77 -4.78
N ARG A 25 -14.91 -7.59 -3.97
CA ARG A 25 -14.73 -7.53 -2.53
C ARG A 25 -14.00 -8.74 -1.97
N PRO A 26 -14.42 -9.97 -2.27
CA PRO A 26 -13.69 -11.10 -1.70
C PRO A 26 -12.26 -11.19 -2.19
N GLU A 27 -12.03 -10.84 -3.44
CA GLU A 27 -10.67 -10.88 -3.97
C GLU A 27 -9.82 -9.76 -3.38
N ALA A 28 -10.42 -8.61 -3.15
CA ALA A 28 -9.70 -7.50 -2.54
C ALA A 28 -9.26 -7.86 -1.13
N ARG A 29 -10.17 -8.52 -0.38
CA ARG A 29 -9.85 -8.93 0.97
C ARG A 29 -8.74 -9.96 0.98
N ALA A 30 -8.81 -10.91 0.04
CA ALA A 30 -7.78 -11.94 -0.04
C ALA A 30 -6.43 -11.34 -0.42
N LYS A 31 -6.44 -10.37 -1.31
CA LYS A 31 -5.20 -9.73 -1.73
C LYS A 31 -4.58 -8.94 -0.57
N ALA A 32 -5.39 -8.23 0.19
CA ALA A 32 -4.87 -7.48 1.32
C ALA A 32 -4.28 -8.44 2.35
N ARG A 33 -4.95 -9.55 2.60
CA ARG A 33 -4.44 -10.53 3.54
C ARG A 33 -3.12 -11.11 3.05
N GLU A 34 -3.03 -11.36 1.76
CA GLU A 34 -1.81 -11.88 1.17
C GLU A 34 -0.65 -10.93 1.42
N TRP A 35 -0.90 -9.64 1.29
CA TRP A 35 0.13 -8.64 1.54
C TRP A 35 0.54 -8.62 3.01
N PHE A 36 -0.43 -8.67 3.92
CA PHE A 36 -0.11 -8.66 5.34
C PHE A 36 0.64 -9.92 5.74
N ASP A 37 0.35 -11.05 5.10
CA ASP A 37 1.07 -12.28 5.40
C ASP A 37 2.50 -12.23 4.84
N ALA A 38 2.66 -11.73 3.63
CA ALA A 38 3.97 -11.65 3.01
C ALA A 38 4.82 -10.53 3.59
N PHE A 39 4.17 -9.45 3.99
CA PHE A 39 4.87 -8.28 4.50
C PHE A 39 4.23 -7.86 5.82
N PRO A 40 4.56 -8.55 6.91
CA PRO A 40 3.93 -8.27 8.20
C PRO A 40 4.09 -6.82 8.60
N LYS A 41 3.03 -6.27 9.15
CA LYS A 41 3.00 -4.86 9.51
C LYS A 41 4.13 -4.50 10.48
N ALA A 42 4.45 -5.39 11.37
CA ALA A 42 5.48 -5.10 12.37
C ALA A 42 6.83 -4.83 11.73
N ALA A 43 7.11 -5.44 10.58
CA ALA A 43 8.41 -5.29 9.94
C ALA A 43 8.36 -4.38 8.73
N TYR A 44 7.23 -4.30 8.05
CA TYR A 44 7.14 -3.57 6.79
C TYR A 44 6.20 -2.38 6.82
N TRP A 45 5.51 -2.14 7.92
CA TRP A 45 4.55 -1.06 8.05
C TRP A 45 3.47 -1.15 6.97
N THR A 46 3.11 -2.37 6.61
CA THR A 46 2.12 -2.63 5.58
C THR A 46 0.76 -2.11 6.00
N GLU A 47 0.08 -1.45 5.08
CA GLU A 47 -1.28 -1.03 5.37
C GLU A 47 -2.01 -0.63 4.10
N VAL A 48 -3.33 -0.55 4.20
CA VAL A 48 -4.15 -0.09 3.10
C VAL A 48 -4.10 1.42 3.14
N GLU A 49 -3.46 2.02 2.16
CA GLU A 49 -3.28 3.47 2.16
C GLU A 49 -4.60 4.17 1.84
N SER A 50 -5.36 3.63 0.91
CA SER A 50 -6.63 4.22 0.53
C SER A 50 -7.46 3.18 -0.17
N TRP A 51 -8.77 3.38 -0.20
CA TRP A 51 -9.64 2.49 -0.92
C TRP A 51 -10.92 3.22 -1.27
N ARG A 52 -11.60 2.73 -2.29
CA ARG A 52 -12.89 3.25 -2.65
C ARG A 52 -13.64 2.20 -3.44
N GLN A 53 -14.94 2.25 -3.39
CA GLN A 53 -15.77 1.35 -4.17
C GLN A 53 -15.96 1.97 -5.54
N VAL A 54 -15.71 1.18 -6.58
CA VAL A 54 -15.94 1.66 -7.93
C VAL A 54 -17.24 1.04 -8.38
N ASP A 55 -17.38 0.63 -9.60
CA ASP A 55 -18.69 0.16 -10.03
C ASP A 55 -18.95 -1.23 -9.48
N GLY A 56 -20.21 -1.54 -9.33
CA GLY A 56 -20.65 -2.86 -8.93
C GLY A 56 -20.04 -3.29 -7.62
N ASP A 57 -19.42 -4.44 -7.66
CA ASP A 57 -18.90 -5.07 -6.47
C ASP A 57 -17.40 -4.92 -6.35
N ARG A 58 -16.83 -3.98 -7.07
CA ARG A 58 -15.37 -3.87 -7.13
C ARG A 58 -14.84 -2.79 -6.22
N ILE A 59 -13.67 -3.05 -5.69
CA ILE A 59 -12.97 -2.12 -4.80
C ILE A 59 -11.64 -1.79 -5.43
N GLU A 60 -11.34 -0.50 -5.49
CA GLU A 60 -10.04 -0.06 -5.92
C GLU A 60 -9.29 0.37 -4.67
N PHE A 61 -8.16 -0.24 -4.40
CA PHE A 61 -7.43 0.07 -3.17
C PHE A 61 -5.94 0.04 -3.43
N THR A 62 -5.21 0.78 -2.61
CA THR A 62 -3.77 0.88 -2.72
C THR A 62 -3.15 0.35 -1.44
N MET A 63 -2.25 -0.62 -1.60
CA MET A 63 -1.48 -1.14 -0.49
C MET A 63 -0.11 -0.48 -0.51
N ARG A 64 0.46 -0.29 0.66
CA ARG A 64 1.81 0.25 0.73
C ARG A 64 2.60 -0.51 1.77
N ARG A 65 3.89 -0.54 1.61
CA ARG A 65 4.78 -1.18 2.56
C ARG A 65 6.18 -0.62 2.38
N LEU A 66 7.02 -0.84 3.35
CA LEU A 66 8.42 -0.48 3.19
C LEU A 66 9.06 -1.47 2.23
N PRO A 67 10.09 -1.05 1.50
CA PRO A 67 10.74 -1.94 0.53
C PRO A 67 11.48 -3.10 1.16
N SER A 68 11.85 -2.97 2.42
CA SER A 68 12.53 -4.07 3.09
C SER A 68 12.19 -4.02 4.57
N ALA A 69 12.35 -5.15 5.21
CA ALA A 69 12.06 -5.23 6.63
C ALA A 69 13.04 -4.38 7.40
N ASP A 70 12.55 -3.81 8.47
CA ASP A 70 13.38 -2.89 9.22
C ASP A 70 13.98 -3.51 10.49
#